data_e39bb7f14d722b1aa09a7c44eecac6a2
#
_entry.id   e39bb7f14d722b1aa09a7c44eecac6a2
#
_cell.length_a   1.000
_cell.length_b   1.000
_cell.length_c   1.000
_cell.angle_alpha   90.00
_cell.angle_beta   90.00
_cell.angle_gamma   90.00
#
_symmetry.space_group_name_H-M   'P 1'
#
loop_
_entity.id
_entity.type
_entity.pdbx_description
1 polymer ?
#
loop_
_entity_poly.entity_id
_entity_poly.type
_entity_poly.pdbx_seq_one_letter_code
_entity_poly.pdbx_strand_id
1 'polypeptide(L)'
;LRAAGHTTYFCNGYPDGFFAAVARGKRLLSVNPYAAQQAGQTLPTHADMAAQRALSADFTGAGWRSELGYQDTPLYSPHDAGRQLAAIASNYAFTYFEHWQTDLLGHHRDLAGAVSDFAVIDGVIEGLLSAVDLEQTLMLVGSDHGNVEDCSHTRHTRNPALGLLLGAGRARYAQRLHSLMDWSSIILEHLAP
;
A
#
# COMPACT_ATOMS: atom_id res chain seq x y z
N LEU A 1 3.87 -16.11 6.45
CA LEU A 1 2.41 -16.15 6.53
C LEU A 1 1.84 -17.33 5.72
N ARG A 2 2.08 -17.40 4.41
CA ARG A 2 1.53 -18.50 3.56
C ARG A 2 2.01 -19.87 4.01
N ALA A 3 3.28 -20.02 4.39
CA ALA A 3 3.80 -21.26 4.95
C ALA A 3 3.12 -21.66 6.27
N ALA A 4 2.52 -20.72 7.00
CA ALA A 4 1.69 -20.97 8.17
C ALA A 4 0.19 -21.14 7.85
N GLY A 5 -0.17 -21.24 6.57
CA GLY A 5 -1.55 -21.49 6.12
C GLY A 5 -2.43 -20.24 5.98
N HIS A 6 -1.89 -19.03 6.20
CA HIS A 6 -2.67 -17.80 6.06
C HIS A 6 -2.84 -17.39 4.60
N THR A 7 -4.04 -16.93 4.25
CA THR A 7 -4.30 -16.28 2.96
C THR A 7 -3.69 -14.88 2.95
N THR A 8 -2.89 -14.57 1.92
CA THR A 8 -2.21 -13.27 1.81
C THR A 8 -2.45 -12.65 0.46
N TYR A 9 -2.57 -11.33 0.40
CA TYR A 9 -2.76 -10.61 -0.84
C TYR A 9 -2.00 -9.27 -0.86
N PHE A 10 -1.22 -9.06 -1.92
CA PHE A 10 -0.66 -7.76 -2.30
C PHE A 10 -1.55 -7.19 -3.40
N CYS A 11 -2.25 -6.10 -3.13
CA CYS A 11 -3.39 -5.68 -3.93
C CYS A 11 -3.13 -4.53 -4.90
N ASN A 12 -1.87 -4.13 -5.11
CA ASN A 12 -1.50 -3.15 -6.13
C ASN A 12 -1.61 -3.74 -7.53
N GLY A 13 -2.36 -3.07 -8.41
CA GLY A 13 -2.43 -3.40 -9.82
C GLY A 13 -1.22 -2.86 -10.61
N TYR A 14 -0.78 -3.61 -11.62
CA TYR A 14 0.32 -3.24 -12.52
C TYR A 14 -0.13 -3.26 -13.98
N PRO A 15 0.30 -2.28 -14.80
CA PRO A 15 -0.05 -2.23 -16.22
C PRO A 15 0.73 -3.27 -17.04
N ASP A 16 0.18 -3.68 -18.19
CA ASP A 16 0.81 -4.66 -19.08
C ASP A 16 2.24 -4.28 -19.47
N GLY A 17 2.49 -2.98 -19.65
CA GLY A 17 3.82 -2.44 -19.94
C GLY A 17 4.85 -2.73 -18.85
N PHE A 18 4.43 -2.79 -17.59
CA PHE A 18 5.29 -3.19 -16.47
C PHE A 18 5.73 -4.65 -16.62
N PHE A 19 4.78 -5.57 -16.81
CA PHE A 19 5.10 -6.99 -16.97
C PHE A 19 5.99 -7.24 -18.19
N ALA A 20 5.69 -6.58 -19.30
CA ALA A 20 6.51 -6.66 -20.51
C ALA A 20 7.95 -6.13 -20.30
N ALA A 21 8.13 -5.09 -19.50
CA ALA A 21 9.45 -4.56 -19.18
C ALA A 21 10.24 -5.50 -18.26
N VAL A 22 9.58 -6.09 -17.26
CA VAL A 22 10.17 -7.09 -16.36
C VAL A 22 10.58 -8.33 -17.14
N ALA A 23 9.70 -8.88 -17.97
CA ALA A 23 9.97 -10.07 -18.78
C ALA A 23 11.17 -9.89 -19.74
N ARG A 24 11.40 -8.66 -20.23
CA ARG A 24 12.55 -8.33 -21.09
C ARG A 24 13.82 -7.95 -20.32
N GLY A 25 13.81 -8.01 -18.99
CA GLY A 25 14.93 -7.60 -18.15
C GLY A 25 15.22 -6.09 -18.17
N LYS A 26 14.29 -5.28 -18.68
CA LYS A 26 14.41 -3.81 -18.74
C LYS A 26 13.99 -3.12 -17.45
N ARG A 27 13.32 -3.84 -16.56
CA ARG A 27 12.89 -3.36 -15.25
C ARG A 27 13.06 -4.48 -14.22
N LEU A 28 13.58 -4.13 -13.06
CA LEU A 28 13.55 -5.01 -11.88
C LEU A 28 12.27 -4.75 -11.09
N LEU A 29 11.83 -5.77 -10.38
CA LEU A 29 10.78 -5.59 -9.40
C LEU A 29 11.34 -4.81 -8.21
N SER A 30 10.56 -3.87 -7.69
CA SER A 30 10.81 -3.29 -6.37
C SER A 30 10.55 -4.34 -5.28
N VAL A 31 10.89 -4.00 -4.04
CA VAL A 31 10.89 -4.96 -2.91
C VAL A 31 9.53 -5.63 -2.72
N ASN A 32 8.44 -4.85 -2.77
CA ASN A 32 7.11 -5.34 -2.43
C ASN A 32 6.53 -6.31 -3.48
N PRO A 33 6.48 -6.00 -4.78
CA PRO A 33 6.04 -6.97 -5.79
C PRO A 33 6.98 -8.18 -5.88
N TYR A 34 8.29 -7.99 -5.64
CA TYR A 34 9.23 -9.11 -5.57
C TYR A 34 8.89 -10.05 -4.40
N ALA A 35 8.67 -9.51 -3.21
CA ALA A 35 8.28 -10.29 -2.04
C ALA A 35 6.95 -11.04 -2.24
N ALA A 36 5.96 -10.39 -2.88
CA ALA A 36 4.69 -11.02 -3.23
C ALA A 36 4.88 -12.22 -4.17
N GLN A 37 5.71 -12.08 -5.21
CA GLN A 37 6.03 -13.18 -6.12
C GLN A 37 6.78 -14.31 -5.42
N GLN A 38 7.77 -14.00 -4.56
CA GLN A 38 8.49 -15.01 -3.78
C GLN A 38 7.55 -15.76 -2.80
N ALA A 39 6.50 -15.09 -2.34
CA ALA A 39 5.42 -15.71 -1.58
C ALA A 39 4.44 -16.52 -2.45
N GLY A 40 4.67 -16.64 -3.75
CA GLY A 40 3.84 -17.40 -4.69
C GLY A 40 2.54 -16.69 -5.09
N GLN A 41 2.48 -15.38 -4.95
CA GLN A 41 1.35 -14.59 -5.45
C GLN A 41 1.62 -14.12 -6.89
N THR A 42 0.63 -14.24 -7.76
CA THR A 42 0.61 -13.54 -9.05
C THR A 42 0.26 -12.08 -8.79
N LEU A 43 1.07 -11.16 -9.32
CA LEU A 43 0.80 -9.72 -9.18
C LEU A 43 -0.50 -9.35 -9.92
N PRO A 44 -1.36 -8.51 -9.30
CA PRO A 44 -2.58 -8.07 -9.95
C PRO A 44 -2.31 -7.24 -11.21
N THR A 45 -3.19 -7.37 -12.17
CA THR A 45 -3.14 -6.74 -13.48
C THR A 45 -4.16 -5.61 -13.60
N HIS A 46 -4.17 -4.94 -14.76
CA HIS A 46 -5.26 -4.02 -15.12
C HIS A 46 -6.64 -4.72 -15.09
N ALA A 47 -6.74 -5.96 -15.55
CA ALA A 47 -7.98 -6.71 -15.50
C ALA A 47 -8.49 -6.97 -14.07
N ASP A 48 -7.57 -7.11 -13.11
CA ASP A 48 -7.94 -7.22 -11.69
C ASP A 48 -8.46 -5.89 -11.14
N MET A 49 -7.89 -4.76 -11.58
CA MET A 49 -8.39 -3.44 -11.23
C MET A 49 -9.78 -3.18 -11.81
N ALA A 50 -10.00 -3.48 -13.11
CA ALA A 50 -11.30 -3.37 -13.76
C ALA A 50 -12.37 -4.23 -13.07
N ALA A 51 -11.97 -5.40 -12.54
CA ALA A 51 -12.81 -6.28 -11.75
C ALA A 51 -12.86 -5.93 -10.25
N GLN A 52 -12.31 -4.80 -9.83
CA GLN A 52 -12.31 -4.30 -8.45
C GLN A 52 -11.62 -5.23 -7.43
N ARG A 53 -10.68 -6.06 -7.90
CA ARG A 53 -9.86 -6.93 -7.04
C ARG A 53 -8.51 -6.34 -6.68
N ALA A 54 -8.14 -5.23 -7.29
CA ALA A 54 -6.90 -4.51 -7.04
C ALA A 54 -7.12 -3.00 -7.10
N LEU A 55 -6.17 -2.23 -6.59
CA LEU A 55 -6.16 -0.77 -6.66
C LEU A 55 -4.88 -0.27 -7.35
N SER A 56 -4.96 0.90 -7.95
CA SER A 56 -3.79 1.66 -8.40
C SER A 56 -3.00 2.22 -7.21
N ALA A 57 -1.69 2.40 -7.38
CA ALA A 57 -0.85 2.94 -6.32
C ALA A 57 -1.23 4.39 -5.93
N ASP A 58 -1.91 5.13 -6.80
CA ASP A 58 -2.48 6.46 -6.53
C ASP A 58 -3.85 6.40 -5.85
N PHE A 59 -4.32 5.24 -5.41
CA PHE A 59 -5.63 4.92 -4.87
C PHE A 59 -6.80 5.19 -5.81
N THR A 60 -6.80 6.33 -6.48
CA THR A 60 -7.96 6.87 -7.20
C THR A 60 -8.15 6.31 -8.60
N GLY A 61 -7.11 5.74 -9.20
CA GLY A 61 -7.10 5.28 -10.59
C GLY A 61 -6.95 6.41 -11.62
N ALA A 62 -6.84 7.65 -11.18
CA ALA A 62 -6.77 8.81 -12.06
C ALA A 62 -5.55 8.78 -12.99
N GLY A 63 -4.36 8.47 -12.45
CA GLY A 63 -3.13 8.35 -13.21
C GLY A 63 -3.18 7.24 -14.28
N TRP A 64 -3.92 6.16 -14.02
CA TRP A 64 -4.10 5.11 -15.01
C TRP A 64 -4.87 5.58 -16.25
N ARG A 65 -5.87 6.43 -16.05
CA ARG A 65 -6.62 7.00 -17.18
C ARG A 65 -5.87 8.11 -17.89
N SER A 66 -5.27 9.04 -17.12
CA SER A 66 -4.64 10.24 -17.69
C SER A 66 -3.26 9.99 -18.29
N GLU A 67 -2.45 9.12 -17.67
CA GLU A 67 -1.04 8.93 -18.05
C GLU A 67 -0.81 7.61 -18.79
N LEU A 68 -1.54 6.54 -18.41
CA LEU A 68 -1.35 5.20 -18.98
C LEU A 68 -2.39 4.85 -20.06
N GLY A 69 -3.47 5.62 -20.18
CA GLY A 69 -4.48 5.46 -21.22
C GLY A 69 -5.52 4.36 -20.97
N TYR A 70 -5.56 3.74 -19.80
CA TYR A 70 -6.54 2.70 -19.45
C TYR A 70 -7.88 3.33 -19.02
N GLN A 71 -8.72 3.67 -19.99
CA GLN A 71 -9.97 4.42 -19.79
C GLN A 71 -11.05 3.68 -18.99
N ASP A 72 -10.98 2.38 -18.93
CA ASP A 72 -11.88 1.49 -18.18
C ASP A 72 -11.45 1.24 -16.73
N THR A 73 -10.31 1.80 -16.30
CA THR A 73 -9.90 1.75 -14.88
C THR A 73 -10.97 2.41 -14.01
N PRO A 74 -11.48 1.75 -12.95
CA PRO A 74 -12.38 2.38 -12.01
C PRO A 74 -11.79 3.66 -11.41
N LEU A 75 -12.59 4.70 -11.28
CA LEU A 75 -12.23 5.91 -10.56
C LEU A 75 -12.90 5.92 -9.19
N TYR A 76 -12.13 6.26 -8.19
CA TYR A 76 -12.59 6.36 -6.81
C TYR A 76 -12.36 7.77 -6.26
N SER A 77 -13.28 8.25 -5.42
CA SER A 77 -12.91 9.26 -4.45
C SER A 77 -11.90 8.65 -3.44
N PRO A 78 -11.08 9.45 -2.75
CA PRO A 78 -10.18 8.91 -1.72
C PRO A 78 -10.90 8.03 -0.69
N HIS A 79 -12.04 8.49 -0.20
CA HIS A 79 -12.88 7.73 0.75
C HIS A 79 -13.37 6.40 0.15
N ASP A 80 -13.86 6.39 -1.10
CA ASP A 80 -14.32 5.15 -1.73
C ASP A 80 -13.17 4.19 -2.04
N ALA A 81 -11.97 4.70 -2.35
CA ALA A 81 -10.77 3.87 -2.49
C ALA A 81 -10.43 3.15 -1.18
N GLY A 82 -10.56 3.84 -0.03
CA GLY A 82 -10.39 3.24 1.29
C GLY A 82 -11.41 2.13 1.56
N ARG A 83 -12.68 2.36 1.25
CA ARG A 83 -13.74 1.34 1.36
C ARG A 83 -13.49 0.14 0.44
N GLN A 84 -13.01 0.40 -0.78
CA GLN A 84 -12.66 -0.65 -1.73
C GLN A 84 -11.47 -1.48 -1.23
N LEU A 85 -10.45 -0.84 -0.64
CA LEU A 85 -9.33 -1.54 -0.03
C LEU A 85 -9.78 -2.43 1.13
N ALA A 86 -10.70 -1.94 1.98
CA ALA A 86 -11.31 -2.73 3.05
C ALA A 86 -12.07 -3.94 2.51
N ALA A 87 -12.85 -3.75 1.43
CA ALA A 87 -13.60 -4.83 0.79
C ALA A 87 -12.69 -5.90 0.17
N ILE A 88 -11.56 -5.50 -0.41
CA ILE A 88 -10.52 -6.44 -0.87
C ILE A 88 -9.93 -7.18 0.33
N ALA A 89 -9.53 -6.45 1.38
CA ALA A 89 -8.85 -7.00 2.55
C ALA A 89 -9.69 -8.02 3.30
N SER A 90 -11.01 -7.87 3.34
CA SER A 90 -11.93 -8.79 4.04
C SER A 90 -11.90 -10.23 3.53
N ASN A 91 -11.30 -10.49 2.35
CA ASN A 91 -11.17 -11.82 1.77
C ASN A 91 -9.88 -12.55 2.17
N TYR A 92 -8.98 -11.89 2.92
CA TYR A 92 -7.65 -12.41 3.22
C TYR A 92 -7.30 -12.21 4.68
N ALA A 93 -6.49 -13.12 5.23
CA ALA A 93 -5.96 -12.94 6.58
C ALA A 93 -4.93 -11.80 6.66
N PHE A 94 -4.23 -11.53 5.57
CA PHE A 94 -3.29 -10.42 5.46
C PHE A 94 -3.37 -9.78 4.06
N THR A 95 -3.63 -8.49 4.03
CA THR A 95 -3.60 -7.69 2.80
C THR A 95 -2.53 -6.61 2.94
N TYR A 96 -1.77 -6.42 1.88
CA TYR A 96 -0.72 -5.41 1.78
C TYR A 96 -0.99 -4.52 0.57
N PHE A 97 -0.86 -3.20 0.80
CA PHE A 97 -0.96 -2.16 -0.23
C PHE A 97 0.24 -1.22 -0.12
N GLU A 98 0.76 -0.77 -1.25
CA GLU A 98 1.90 0.14 -1.37
C GLU A 98 1.47 1.44 -2.06
N HIS A 99 1.77 2.57 -1.41
CA HIS A 99 1.64 3.90 -1.98
C HIS A 99 3.03 4.54 -2.02
N TRP A 100 3.49 4.96 -3.19
CA TRP A 100 4.84 5.47 -3.41
C TRP A 100 4.87 6.92 -3.93
N GLN A 101 3.71 7.58 -4.07
CA GLN A 101 3.63 8.93 -4.58
C GLN A 101 4.35 9.93 -3.66
N THR A 102 4.27 9.75 -2.35
CA THR A 102 4.99 10.57 -1.37
C THR A 102 6.50 10.57 -1.59
N ASP A 103 7.09 9.40 -1.91
CA ASP A 103 8.53 9.30 -2.21
C ASP A 103 8.90 10.06 -3.48
N LEU A 104 8.11 9.92 -4.54
CA LEU A 104 8.32 10.66 -5.79
C LEU A 104 8.24 12.17 -5.57
N LEU A 105 7.25 12.65 -4.82
CA LEU A 105 7.06 14.07 -4.52
C LEU A 105 8.22 14.64 -3.67
N GLY A 106 8.71 13.87 -2.69
CA GLY A 106 9.89 14.21 -1.92
C GLY A 106 11.14 14.34 -2.79
N HIS A 107 11.39 13.40 -3.68
CA HIS A 107 12.49 13.46 -4.64
C HIS A 107 12.38 14.65 -5.60
N HIS A 108 11.19 15.09 -5.93
CA HIS A 108 10.95 16.26 -6.76
C HIS A 108 10.91 17.58 -5.95
N ARG A 109 10.96 17.52 -4.62
CA ARG A 109 10.83 18.68 -3.72
C ARG A 109 9.50 19.40 -3.89
N ASP A 110 8.45 18.66 -4.26
CA ASP A 110 7.11 19.18 -4.51
C ASP A 110 6.27 19.17 -3.22
N LEU A 111 6.45 20.17 -2.40
CA LEU A 111 5.68 20.33 -1.15
C LEU A 111 4.17 20.49 -1.42
N ALA A 112 3.79 21.22 -2.47
CA ALA A 112 2.38 21.46 -2.77
C ALA A 112 1.71 20.14 -3.23
N GLY A 113 2.38 19.36 -4.08
CA GLY A 113 1.95 18.03 -4.45
C GLY A 113 1.85 17.10 -3.24
N ALA A 114 2.85 17.14 -2.34
CA ALA A 114 2.84 16.34 -1.13
C ALA A 114 1.64 16.65 -0.22
N VAL A 115 1.32 17.92 0.00
CA VAL A 115 0.13 18.33 0.78
C VAL A 115 -1.16 17.80 0.13
N SER A 116 -1.25 17.86 -1.20
CA SER A 116 -2.41 17.33 -1.93
C SER A 116 -2.50 15.80 -1.82
N ASP A 117 -1.37 15.10 -1.89
CA ASP A 117 -1.32 13.64 -1.78
C ASP A 117 -1.65 13.17 -0.36
N PHE A 118 -1.20 13.88 0.68
CA PHE A 118 -1.61 13.60 2.06
C PHE A 118 -3.11 13.79 2.29
N ALA A 119 -3.77 14.73 1.60
CA ALA A 119 -5.22 14.86 1.66
C ALA A 119 -5.93 13.63 1.02
N VAL A 120 -5.32 13.04 -0.02
CA VAL A 120 -5.81 11.76 -0.59
C VAL A 120 -5.63 10.63 0.42
N ILE A 121 -4.45 10.50 1.03
CA ILE A 121 -4.15 9.46 2.03
C ILE A 121 -5.12 9.56 3.22
N ASP A 122 -5.38 10.78 3.72
CA ASP A 122 -6.31 11.04 4.83
C ASP A 122 -7.73 10.54 4.49
N GLY A 123 -8.25 10.89 3.30
CA GLY A 123 -9.54 10.39 2.83
C GLY A 123 -9.58 8.87 2.64
N VAL A 124 -8.49 8.24 2.20
CA VAL A 124 -8.39 6.78 2.11
C VAL A 124 -8.42 6.13 3.50
N ILE A 125 -7.70 6.69 4.47
CA ILE A 125 -7.72 6.20 5.86
C ILE A 125 -9.13 6.34 6.44
N GLU A 126 -9.81 7.47 6.22
CA GLU A 126 -11.21 7.66 6.65
C GLU A 126 -12.12 6.58 6.05
N GLY A 127 -11.99 6.33 4.74
CA GLY A 127 -12.75 5.27 4.05
C GLY A 127 -12.48 3.87 4.62
N LEU A 128 -11.22 3.55 4.89
CA LEU A 128 -10.82 2.29 5.54
C LEU A 128 -11.46 2.17 6.93
N LEU A 129 -11.33 3.19 7.77
CA LEU A 129 -11.86 3.20 9.13
C LEU A 129 -13.39 3.09 9.17
N SER A 130 -14.08 3.57 8.13
CA SER A 130 -15.54 3.46 8.01
C SER A 130 -16.03 2.05 7.67
N ALA A 131 -15.16 1.17 7.16
CA ALA A 131 -15.52 -0.12 6.59
C ALA A 131 -14.86 -1.33 7.26
N VAL A 132 -13.81 -1.11 8.05
CA VAL A 132 -13.05 -2.17 8.74
C VAL A 132 -13.57 -2.34 10.16
N ASP A 133 -13.77 -3.59 10.58
CA ASP A 133 -14.03 -3.90 11.99
C ASP A 133 -12.71 -3.84 12.79
N LEU A 134 -12.51 -2.73 13.48
CA LEU A 134 -11.31 -2.47 14.28
C LEU A 134 -11.23 -3.30 15.59
N GLU A 135 -12.28 -3.98 15.98
CA GLU A 135 -12.20 -4.92 17.11
C GLU A 135 -11.55 -6.24 16.71
N GLN A 136 -11.63 -6.59 15.43
CA GLN A 136 -11.09 -7.83 14.85
C GLN A 136 -9.85 -7.62 13.98
N THR A 137 -9.65 -6.41 13.45
CA THR A 137 -8.59 -6.13 12.48
C THR A 137 -7.50 -5.27 13.10
N LEU A 138 -6.25 -5.67 12.89
CA LEU A 138 -5.08 -4.81 13.11
C LEU A 138 -4.73 -4.12 11.78
N MET A 139 -4.81 -2.80 11.76
CA MET A 139 -4.34 -2.00 10.63
C MET A 139 -2.99 -1.38 10.95
N LEU A 140 -2.04 -1.56 10.04
CA LEU A 140 -0.68 -1.04 10.09
C LEU A 140 -0.50 -0.03 8.96
N VAL A 141 -0.10 1.19 9.27
CA VAL A 141 0.29 2.20 8.28
C VAL A 141 1.70 2.66 8.59
N GLY A 142 2.58 2.63 7.61
CA GLY A 142 3.95 3.03 7.85
C GLY A 142 4.69 3.46 6.61
N SER A 143 5.77 4.18 6.83
CA SER A 143 6.75 4.55 5.83
C SER A 143 8.01 3.71 6.00
N ASP A 144 8.66 3.37 4.90
CA ASP A 144 9.91 2.61 4.90
C ASP A 144 11.14 3.48 5.19
N HIS A 145 11.06 4.80 4.94
CA HIS A 145 12.10 5.79 5.24
C HIS A 145 11.53 7.20 5.29
N GLY A 146 12.32 8.14 5.76
CA GLY A 146 12.04 9.56 5.68
C GLY A 146 12.39 10.13 4.29
N ASN A 147 11.59 11.06 3.79
CA ASN A 147 11.79 11.75 2.52
C ASN A 147 10.97 13.05 2.45
N VAL A 148 9.65 12.92 2.23
CA VAL A 148 8.75 14.04 1.90
C VAL A 148 8.56 15.05 3.03
N GLU A 149 8.88 14.69 4.26
CA GLU A 149 8.85 15.61 5.41
C GLU A 149 9.93 16.70 5.34
N ASP A 150 10.93 16.54 4.48
CA ASP A 150 11.97 17.53 4.21
C ASP A 150 12.20 17.73 2.72
N CYS A 151 11.41 18.59 2.11
CA CYS A 151 11.55 18.96 0.69
C CYS A 151 12.70 19.94 0.41
N SER A 152 13.63 20.19 1.34
CA SER A 152 14.81 21.05 1.08
C SER A 152 15.84 20.40 0.15
N HIS A 153 15.83 19.07 0.03
CA HIS A 153 16.71 18.30 -0.83
C HIS A 153 15.99 17.09 -1.48
N THR A 154 16.65 16.42 -2.39
CA THR A 154 16.09 15.30 -3.18
C THR A 154 16.48 13.92 -2.64
N ARG A 155 17.00 13.81 -1.44
CA ARG A 155 17.48 12.55 -0.85
C ARG A 155 16.59 12.13 0.30
N HIS A 156 16.59 10.83 0.59
CA HIS A 156 15.98 10.31 1.82
C HIS A 156 16.61 10.95 3.05
N THR A 157 15.82 11.14 4.09
CA THR A 157 16.27 11.66 5.37
C THR A 157 16.60 10.52 6.34
N ARG A 158 17.20 10.87 7.48
CA ARG A 158 17.38 9.96 8.61
C ARG A 158 16.38 10.22 9.73
N ASN A 159 15.35 10.99 9.44
CA ASN A 159 14.26 11.23 10.39
C ASN A 159 13.51 9.91 10.66
N PRO A 160 12.89 9.78 11.83
CA PRO A 160 12.04 8.63 12.12
C PRO A 160 10.92 8.49 11.09
N ALA A 161 10.78 7.31 10.51
CA ALA A 161 9.68 6.98 9.61
C ALA A 161 8.37 6.84 10.39
N LEU A 162 7.25 7.16 9.74
CA LEU A 162 5.92 7.02 10.32
C LEU A 162 5.60 5.55 10.61
N GLY A 163 5.02 5.30 11.79
CA GLY A 163 4.41 4.01 12.13
C GLY A 163 3.12 4.22 12.91
N LEU A 164 1.99 3.78 12.36
CA LEU A 164 0.68 3.83 13.01
C LEU A 164 0.12 2.43 13.17
N LEU A 165 -0.47 2.18 14.33
CA LEU A 165 -1.18 0.95 14.67
C LEU A 165 -2.61 1.31 15.07
N LEU A 166 -3.58 0.73 14.39
CA LEU A 166 -5.00 0.96 14.64
C LEU A 166 -5.71 -0.37 14.82
N GLY A 167 -6.74 -0.40 15.66
CA GLY A 167 -7.58 -1.57 15.84
C GLY A 167 -7.04 -2.62 16.83
N ALA A 168 -7.31 -3.88 16.54
CA ALA A 168 -7.08 -5.02 17.43
C ALA A 168 -5.60 -5.16 17.83
N GLY A 169 -5.34 -5.23 19.12
CA GLY A 169 -3.98 -5.43 19.65
C GLY A 169 -3.06 -4.21 19.60
N ARG A 170 -3.51 -3.05 19.08
CA ARG A 170 -2.65 -1.86 18.89
C ARG A 170 -1.83 -1.47 20.13
N ALA A 171 -2.44 -1.49 21.32
CA ALA A 171 -1.77 -1.09 22.55
C ALA A 171 -0.63 -2.06 22.94
N ARG A 172 -0.81 -3.35 22.67
CA ARG A 172 0.21 -4.39 22.88
C ARG A 172 1.39 -4.22 21.94
N TYR A 173 1.10 -3.96 20.66
CA TYR A 173 2.12 -3.91 19.62
C TYR A 173 2.84 -2.57 19.54
N ALA A 174 2.20 -1.45 19.93
CA ALA A 174 2.82 -0.12 19.92
C ALA A 174 4.11 -0.04 20.72
N GLN A 175 4.21 -0.78 21.83
CA GLN A 175 5.41 -0.83 22.67
C GLN A 175 6.57 -1.66 22.06
N ARG A 176 6.32 -2.34 20.95
CA ARG A 176 7.25 -3.26 20.29
C ARG A 176 7.63 -2.83 18.87
N LEU A 177 6.94 -1.82 18.35
CA LEU A 177 7.21 -1.30 17.01
C LEU A 177 8.27 -0.21 17.10
N HIS A 178 9.52 -0.57 16.84
CA HIS A 178 10.68 0.33 16.85
C HIS A 178 11.33 0.47 15.47
N SER A 179 11.09 -0.49 14.58
CA SER A 179 11.66 -0.53 13.24
C SER A 179 10.80 -1.33 12.27
N LEU A 180 11.09 -1.23 10.98
CA LEU A 180 10.44 -2.05 9.95
C LEU A 180 10.61 -3.55 10.16
N MET A 181 11.68 -3.98 10.85
CA MET A 181 11.94 -5.39 11.12
C MET A 181 10.93 -5.99 12.10
N ASP A 182 10.28 -5.17 12.93
CA ASP A 182 9.32 -5.62 13.93
C ASP A 182 7.96 -5.96 13.31
N TRP A 183 7.66 -5.41 12.13
CA TRP A 183 6.37 -5.59 11.47
C TRP A 183 6.05 -7.06 11.20
N SER A 184 7.01 -7.81 10.67
CA SER A 184 6.79 -9.21 10.35
C SER A 184 6.46 -10.06 11.58
N SER A 185 7.13 -9.80 12.70
CA SER A 185 6.88 -10.50 13.97
C SER A 185 5.52 -10.13 14.56
N ILE A 186 5.13 -8.85 14.48
CA ILE A 186 3.82 -8.35 14.93
C ILE A 186 2.71 -9.01 14.12
N ILE A 187 2.83 -9.03 12.78
CA ILE A 187 1.82 -9.62 11.89
C ILE A 187 1.69 -11.13 12.15
N LEU A 188 2.81 -11.85 12.26
CA LEU A 188 2.80 -13.29 12.54
C LEU A 188 2.14 -13.61 13.88
N GLU A 189 2.43 -12.84 14.92
CA GLU A 189 1.85 -13.01 16.24
C GLU A 189 0.36 -12.66 16.27
N HIS A 190 -0.05 -11.60 15.55
CA HIS A 190 -1.46 -11.21 15.47
C HIS A 190 -2.32 -12.26 14.79
N LEU A 191 -1.77 -12.93 13.78
CA LEU A 191 -2.44 -13.98 13.03
C LEU A 191 -2.28 -15.38 13.63
N ALA A 192 -1.49 -15.53 14.69
CA ALA A 192 -1.40 -16.81 15.40
C ALA A 192 -2.74 -17.16 16.06
N PRO A 193 -3.14 -18.45 16.08
CA PRO A 193 -4.38 -18.91 16.69
C PRO A 193 -4.41 -18.67 18.20
#